data_88b28fe1b9e21cae322b6030446880c2
#
_entry.id   88b28fe1b9e21cae322b6030446880c2
#
_cell.length_a   1.000
_cell.length_b   1.000
_cell.length_c   1.000
_cell.angle_alpha   90.00
_cell.angle_beta   90.00
_cell.angle_gamma   90.00
#
_symmetry.space_group_name_H-M   'P 1'
#
loop_
_entity.id
_entity.type
_entity.pdbx_description
1 polymer ?
#
loop_
_entity_poly.entity_id
_entity_poly.type
_entity_poly.pdbx_seq_one_letter_code
_entity_poly.pdbx_strand_id
1 'polypeptide(L)'
;MVTDRHSVDHTSVTSLRFAVSTMVFGQQPLEETIPVAVAHDLTLEFSSGLGHHPKLENLYRTAGCARLPHNYFPAPEEPFLLNLASLNDQLWQRSIDHCHLGLDLASCSGAPFFSAHAGYCGDPSPDDLGTVMTEVHPELRQEYWGRFLDAVKYLGAEAAQANVKFLIENHVVIDENVAAGDHPFLCATSEEALSLKEEAGPSVGLLLDTGHLKVTANSLGFDRDAFVEEVADVVECIHHSDNDGIRDTNQALSLDYWFLRHMRKFGDVLHVLETRPMSLEDIFSQRSLLSSAAGLNIWK
;
A
#
# COMPACT_ATOMS: atom_id res chain seq x y z
N MET A 1 -27.77 -21.53 30.21
CA MET A 1 -26.75 -22.22 29.43
C MET A 1 -25.85 -21.19 28.89
N VAL A 2 -24.66 -21.11 29.46
CA VAL A 2 -23.59 -20.14 29.06
C VAL A 2 -22.85 -20.82 27.92
N THR A 3 -22.92 -20.26 26.73
CA THR A 3 -22.13 -20.73 25.57
C THR A 3 -20.71 -20.21 25.68
N ASP A 4 -19.79 -21.16 25.83
CA ASP A 4 -18.34 -20.97 25.78
C ASP A 4 -17.94 -20.16 24.54
N ARG A 5 -17.27 -19.04 24.79
CA ARG A 5 -16.52 -18.31 23.74
C ARG A 5 -15.28 -19.15 23.43
N HIS A 6 -15.17 -19.63 22.22
CA HIS A 6 -13.95 -20.24 21.71
C HIS A 6 -12.80 -19.26 21.91
N SER A 7 -11.85 -19.67 22.72
CA SER A 7 -10.52 -19.04 22.80
C SER A 7 -9.84 -19.22 21.44
N VAL A 8 -9.66 -18.14 20.71
CA VAL A 8 -8.76 -18.10 19.56
C VAL A 8 -7.36 -18.38 20.09
N ASP A 9 -6.78 -19.47 19.64
CA ASP A 9 -5.43 -19.88 19.99
C ASP A 9 -4.46 -18.84 19.39
N HIS A 10 -3.97 -17.93 20.21
CA HIS A 10 -2.89 -17.00 19.83
C HIS A 10 -1.61 -17.81 19.69
N THR A 11 -1.41 -18.42 18.50
CA THR A 11 -0.08 -18.87 18.09
C THR A 11 0.86 -17.68 18.22
N SER A 12 1.78 -17.74 19.17
CA SER A 12 2.73 -16.64 19.44
C SER A 12 3.50 -16.33 18.16
N VAL A 13 3.25 -15.16 17.56
CA VAL A 13 4.04 -14.65 16.44
C VAL A 13 5.47 -14.51 16.93
N THR A 14 6.39 -15.28 16.36
CA THR A 14 7.79 -15.36 16.83
C THR A 14 8.70 -14.37 16.11
N SER A 15 8.28 -13.87 14.94
CA SER A 15 9.04 -12.92 14.12
C SER A 15 8.09 -12.03 13.33
N LEU A 16 8.53 -10.80 13.04
CA LEU A 16 7.79 -9.86 12.19
C LEU A 16 7.71 -10.40 10.75
N ARG A 17 6.53 -10.40 10.17
CA ARG A 17 6.36 -10.61 8.73
C ARG A 17 6.84 -9.36 8.02
N PHE A 18 7.96 -9.47 7.29
CA PHE A 18 8.66 -8.31 6.77
C PHE A 18 8.99 -8.48 5.29
N ALA A 19 8.75 -7.43 4.53
CA ALA A 19 9.13 -7.30 3.12
C ALA A 19 9.85 -5.97 2.89
N VAL A 20 10.50 -5.86 1.74
CA VAL A 20 11.25 -4.66 1.34
C VAL A 20 10.79 -4.26 -0.05
N SER A 21 10.38 -3.01 -0.21
CA SER A 21 10.07 -2.46 -1.53
C SER A 21 11.33 -2.40 -2.39
N THR A 22 11.22 -2.71 -3.68
CA THR A 22 12.32 -2.54 -4.64
C THR A 22 12.85 -1.11 -4.68
N MET A 23 12.08 -0.12 -4.26
CA MET A 23 12.49 1.26 -4.14
C MET A 23 13.71 1.45 -3.21
N VAL A 24 13.84 0.62 -2.17
CA VAL A 24 14.98 0.65 -1.23
C VAL A 24 16.33 0.35 -1.90
N PHE A 25 16.31 -0.33 -3.04
CA PHE A 25 17.50 -0.62 -3.84
C PHE A 25 17.84 0.47 -4.88
N GLY A 26 17.00 1.51 -4.97
CA GLY A 26 17.20 2.64 -5.87
C GLY A 26 17.16 2.25 -7.34
N GLN A 27 18.20 2.63 -8.09
CA GLN A 27 18.30 2.36 -9.53
C GLN A 27 18.96 1.00 -9.85
N GLN A 28 19.17 0.14 -8.84
CA GLN A 28 19.77 -1.18 -9.07
C GLN A 28 18.82 -2.03 -9.93
N PRO A 29 19.34 -2.65 -11.03
CA PRO A 29 18.52 -3.52 -11.87
C PRO A 29 17.92 -4.70 -11.09
N LEU A 30 16.72 -5.14 -11.47
CA LEU A 30 16.06 -6.28 -10.81
C LEU A 30 16.88 -7.57 -10.93
N GLU A 31 17.62 -7.75 -12.04
CA GLU A 31 18.52 -8.88 -12.25
C GLU A 31 19.65 -8.94 -11.19
N GLU A 32 19.97 -7.82 -10.55
CA GLU A 32 20.92 -7.74 -9.43
C GLU A 32 20.21 -7.75 -8.09
N THR A 33 19.05 -7.08 -7.96
CA THR A 33 18.27 -6.99 -6.72
C THR A 33 17.70 -8.36 -6.30
N ILE A 34 17.15 -9.14 -7.25
CA ILE A 34 16.56 -10.45 -6.96
C ILE A 34 17.58 -11.43 -6.35
N PRO A 35 18.81 -11.61 -6.89
CA PRO A 35 19.84 -12.41 -6.25
C PRO A 35 20.20 -11.99 -4.83
N VAL A 36 20.25 -10.69 -4.56
CA VAL A 36 20.47 -10.15 -3.21
C VAL A 36 19.33 -10.57 -2.27
N ALA A 37 18.10 -10.42 -2.70
CA ALA A 37 16.94 -10.83 -1.89
C ALA A 37 16.95 -12.33 -1.59
N VAL A 38 17.29 -13.17 -2.59
CA VAL A 38 17.43 -14.63 -2.40
C VAL A 38 18.54 -14.95 -1.40
N ALA A 39 19.71 -14.31 -1.53
CA ALA A 39 20.85 -14.57 -0.65
C ALA A 39 20.60 -14.21 0.82
N HIS A 40 19.69 -13.27 1.08
CA HIS A 40 19.39 -12.74 2.40
C HIS A 40 17.99 -13.09 2.92
N ASP A 41 17.28 -13.99 2.24
CA ASP A 41 15.90 -14.42 2.60
C ASP A 41 14.95 -13.23 2.79
N LEU A 42 15.01 -12.25 1.87
CA LEU A 42 14.14 -11.09 1.87
C LEU A 42 12.92 -11.34 0.97
N THR A 43 11.74 -11.00 1.47
CA THR A 43 10.55 -10.84 0.63
C THR A 43 10.64 -9.51 -0.10
N LEU A 44 10.45 -9.49 -1.42
CA LEU A 44 10.44 -8.26 -2.21
C LEU A 44 9.02 -7.82 -2.54
N GLU A 45 8.74 -6.55 -2.33
CA GLU A 45 7.63 -5.89 -3.00
C GLU A 45 8.14 -5.19 -4.26
N PHE A 46 7.56 -5.57 -5.40
CA PHE A 46 7.87 -4.94 -6.68
C PHE A 46 7.05 -3.66 -6.80
N SER A 47 7.70 -2.52 -6.59
CA SER A 47 7.06 -1.23 -6.42
C SER A 47 6.64 -0.59 -7.74
N SER A 48 5.71 0.35 -7.63
CA SER A 48 5.25 1.21 -8.72
C SER A 48 6.33 2.13 -9.30
N GLY A 49 7.43 2.37 -8.57
CA GLY A 49 8.53 3.23 -9.00
C GLY A 49 9.46 2.63 -10.06
N LEU A 50 9.26 1.34 -10.42
CA LEU A 50 10.02 0.71 -11.50
C LEU A 50 9.48 1.21 -12.85
N GLY A 51 10.35 1.86 -13.65
CA GLY A 51 10.01 2.27 -15.01
C GLY A 51 9.71 1.08 -15.93
N HIS A 52 9.01 1.32 -17.05
CA HIS A 52 8.71 0.25 -18.00
C HIS A 52 9.98 -0.47 -18.50
N HIS A 53 9.92 -1.79 -18.49
CA HIS A 53 10.90 -2.66 -19.12
C HIS A 53 10.22 -3.96 -19.57
N PRO A 54 10.42 -4.43 -20.80
CA PRO A 54 9.67 -5.56 -21.38
C PRO A 54 9.87 -6.91 -20.66
N LYS A 55 10.87 -7.00 -19.76
CA LYS A 55 11.13 -8.21 -18.98
C LYS A 55 10.54 -8.16 -17.56
N LEU A 56 9.93 -7.05 -17.11
CA LEU A 56 9.49 -6.88 -15.70
C LEU A 56 8.60 -8.02 -15.24
N GLU A 57 7.58 -8.35 -16.02
CA GLU A 57 6.67 -9.45 -15.70
C GLU A 57 7.40 -10.80 -15.61
N ASN A 58 8.28 -11.10 -16.55
CA ASN A 58 9.05 -12.34 -16.53
C ASN A 58 10.01 -12.40 -15.33
N LEU A 59 10.70 -11.30 -15.02
CA LEU A 59 11.59 -11.20 -13.85
C LEU A 59 10.80 -11.44 -12.57
N TYR A 60 9.60 -10.85 -12.44
CA TYR A 60 8.71 -11.10 -11.32
C TYR A 60 8.31 -12.59 -11.27
N ARG A 61 7.77 -13.16 -12.35
CA ARG A 61 7.27 -14.55 -12.39
C ARG A 61 8.35 -15.58 -12.06
N THR A 62 9.61 -15.31 -12.43
CA THR A 62 10.74 -16.22 -12.26
C THR A 62 11.65 -15.92 -11.07
N ALA A 63 11.38 -14.85 -10.30
CA ALA A 63 12.18 -14.51 -9.14
C ALA A 63 12.20 -15.64 -8.10
N GLY A 64 13.39 -15.97 -7.60
CA GLY A 64 13.60 -17.06 -6.64
C GLY A 64 13.32 -16.68 -5.16
N CYS A 65 12.83 -15.47 -4.88
CA CYS A 65 12.45 -15.02 -3.55
C CYS A 65 10.93 -14.94 -3.39
N ALA A 66 10.45 -14.90 -2.14
CA ALA A 66 9.08 -14.49 -1.83
C ALA A 66 8.85 -13.06 -2.32
N ARG A 67 7.67 -12.79 -2.89
CA ARG A 67 7.43 -11.51 -3.54
C ARG A 67 5.96 -11.15 -3.61
N LEU A 68 5.67 -9.87 -3.76
CA LEU A 68 4.33 -9.33 -4.01
C LEU A 68 4.40 -8.18 -5.02
N PRO A 69 3.38 -8.00 -5.85
CA PRO A 69 3.27 -6.86 -6.75
C PRO A 69 2.54 -5.73 -6.02
N HIS A 70 2.89 -4.48 -6.34
CA HIS A 70 2.24 -3.32 -5.75
C HIS A 70 1.85 -2.29 -6.81
N ASN A 71 0.61 -1.81 -6.73
CA ASN A 71 0.04 -0.70 -7.46
C ASN A 71 0.30 -0.77 -8.98
N TYR A 72 1.21 0.08 -9.48
CA TYR A 72 1.48 0.27 -10.91
C TYR A 72 2.48 -0.74 -11.48
N PHE A 73 2.77 -1.83 -10.76
CA PHE A 73 3.66 -2.88 -11.24
C PHE A 73 2.91 -4.00 -11.99
N PRO A 74 3.41 -4.43 -13.16
CA PRO A 74 4.54 -3.89 -13.93
C PRO A 74 4.15 -2.62 -14.69
N ALA A 75 5.02 -1.60 -14.68
CA ALA A 75 4.75 -0.36 -15.40
C ALA A 75 4.50 -0.62 -16.89
N PRO A 76 3.38 -0.14 -17.46
CA PRO A 76 3.06 -0.36 -18.88
C PRO A 76 3.96 0.48 -19.79
N GLU A 77 4.06 0.06 -21.07
CA GLU A 77 4.85 0.78 -22.09
C GLU A 77 4.36 2.22 -22.29
N GLU A 78 3.04 2.39 -22.33
CA GLU A 78 2.42 3.71 -22.36
C GLU A 78 1.97 4.10 -20.96
N PRO A 79 2.64 5.03 -20.27
CA PRO A 79 2.25 5.45 -18.93
C PRO A 79 0.82 6.03 -18.89
N PHE A 80 0.14 5.80 -17.77
CA PHE A 80 -1.12 6.45 -17.42
C PHE A 80 -1.24 6.54 -15.90
N LEU A 81 -2.09 7.42 -15.40
CA LEU A 81 -2.39 7.45 -13.98
C LEU A 81 -3.50 6.43 -13.67
N LEU A 82 -3.17 5.41 -12.88
CA LEU A 82 -4.14 4.42 -12.44
C LEU A 82 -5.22 5.10 -11.60
N ASN A 83 -6.46 5.07 -12.06
CA ASN A 83 -7.60 5.68 -11.39
C ASN A 83 -8.85 4.79 -11.46
N LEU A 84 -9.08 4.06 -10.36
CA LEU A 84 -10.25 3.18 -10.22
C LEU A 84 -11.57 3.96 -10.07
N ALA A 85 -11.49 5.29 -9.89
CA ALA A 85 -12.62 6.18 -9.76
C ALA A 85 -12.96 6.92 -11.07
N SER A 86 -12.15 6.80 -12.12
CA SER A 86 -12.30 7.58 -13.34
C SER A 86 -13.71 7.49 -13.93
N LEU A 87 -14.30 8.66 -14.26
CA LEU A 87 -15.56 8.74 -15.02
C LEU A 87 -15.33 8.57 -16.54
N ASN A 88 -14.08 8.58 -17.00
CA ASN A 88 -13.70 8.18 -18.34
C ASN A 88 -13.66 6.65 -18.44
N ASP A 89 -14.60 6.05 -19.15
CA ASP A 89 -14.73 4.60 -19.28
C ASP A 89 -13.45 3.91 -19.81
N GLN A 90 -12.69 4.57 -20.68
CA GLN A 90 -11.47 3.99 -21.24
C GLN A 90 -10.36 3.94 -20.18
N LEU A 91 -10.17 5.02 -19.41
CA LEU A 91 -9.19 5.06 -18.34
C LEU A 91 -9.56 4.13 -17.19
N TRP A 92 -10.85 4.10 -16.84
CA TRP A 92 -11.38 3.18 -15.84
C TRP A 92 -11.13 1.72 -16.22
N GLN A 93 -11.49 1.32 -17.46
CA GLN A 93 -11.25 -0.05 -17.92
C GLN A 93 -9.75 -0.39 -17.95
N ARG A 94 -8.92 0.54 -18.40
CA ARG A 94 -7.46 0.37 -18.39
C ARG A 94 -6.92 0.18 -16.97
N SER A 95 -7.47 0.89 -15.98
CA SER A 95 -7.12 0.74 -14.57
C SER A 95 -7.55 -0.63 -14.02
N ILE A 96 -8.75 -1.09 -14.37
CA ILE A 96 -9.24 -2.44 -14.06
C ILE A 96 -8.33 -3.51 -14.63
N ASP A 97 -8.01 -3.42 -15.93
CA ASP A 97 -7.16 -4.40 -16.62
C ASP A 97 -5.77 -4.48 -15.99
N HIS A 98 -5.22 -3.34 -15.58
CA HIS A 98 -3.94 -3.29 -14.88
C HIS A 98 -4.00 -3.95 -13.49
N CYS A 99 -5.06 -3.71 -12.72
CA CYS A 99 -5.28 -4.39 -11.45
C CYS A 99 -5.50 -5.90 -11.61
N HIS A 100 -6.15 -6.36 -12.67
CA HIS A 100 -6.25 -7.78 -13.02
C HIS A 100 -4.87 -8.43 -13.20
N LEU A 101 -3.97 -7.75 -13.92
CA LEU A 101 -2.60 -8.22 -14.08
C LEU A 101 -1.90 -8.32 -12.70
N GLY A 102 -2.10 -7.32 -11.84
CA GLY A 102 -1.56 -7.34 -10.46
C GLY A 102 -2.09 -8.53 -9.65
N LEU A 103 -3.40 -8.81 -9.71
CA LEU A 103 -4.02 -9.97 -9.05
C LEU A 103 -3.49 -11.30 -9.59
N ASP A 104 -3.31 -11.43 -10.92
CA ASP A 104 -2.72 -12.61 -11.55
C ASP A 104 -1.28 -12.84 -11.08
N LEU A 105 -0.48 -11.78 -11.03
CA LEU A 105 0.89 -11.82 -10.53
C LEU A 105 0.95 -12.21 -9.05
N ALA A 106 0.07 -11.66 -8.22
CA ALA A 106 -0.02 -12.04 -6.81
C ALA A 106 -0.38 -13.53 -6.66
N SER A 107 -1.42 -13.98 -7.36
CA SER A 107 -1.85 -15.38 -7.33
C SER A 107 -0.75 -16.32 -7.79
N CYS A 108 -0.08 -16.04 -8.90
CA CYS A 108 0.96 -16.91 -9.45
C CYS A 108 2.22 -16.99 -8.58
N SER A 109 2.49 -15.98 -7.76
CA SER A 109 3.63 -15.94 -6.82
C SER A 109 3.31 -16.49 -5.43
N GLY A 110 2.04 -16.77 -5.15
CA GLY A 110 1.57 -17.12 -3.81
C GLY A 110 1.57 -15.93 -2.84
N ALA A 111 1.58 -14.69 -3.35
CA ALA A 111 1.42 -13.50 -2.53
C ALA A 111 0.02 -13.47 -1.89
N PRO A 112 -0.11 -12.99 -0.65
CA PRO A 112 -1.41 -12.97 0.04
C PRO A 112 -2.38 -11.94 -0.52
N PHE A 113 -1.89 -10.92 -1.21
CA PHE A 113 -2.68 -9.82 -1.76
C PHE A 113 -1.98 -9.15 -2.95
N PHE A 114 -2.76 -8.37 -3.68
CA PHE A 114 -2.31 -7.25 -4.51
C PHE A 114 -2.87 -5.96 -3.93
N SER A 115 -2.12 -4.87 -4.00
CA SER A 115 -2.53 -3.56 -3.49
C SER A 115 -2.45 -2.47 -4.55
N ALA A 116 -3.38 -1.51 -4.49
CA ALA A 116 -3.41 -0.34 -5.37
C ALA A 116 -3.87 0.91 -4.62
N HIS A 117 -3.47 2.08 -5.12
CA HIS A 117 -4.00 3.35 -4.64
C HIS A 117 -5.51 3.46 -4.95
N ALA A 118 -6.23 4.23 -4.15
CA ALA A 118 -7.67 4.36 -4.27
C ALA A 118 -8.10 4.99 -5.60
N GLY A 119 -7.73 6.22 -5.84
CA GLY A 119 -8.15 6.97 -7.02
C GLY A 119 -8.39 8.44 -6.73
N TYR A 120 -8.82 9.13 -7.77
CA TYR A 120 -8.93 10.59 -7.77
C TYR A 120 -10.33 11.03 -8.24
N CYS A 121 -10.80 12.15 -7.70
CA CYS A 121 -11.96 12.85 -8.24
C CYS A 121 -11.53 13.69 -9.45
N GLY A 122 -11.28 13.06 -10.59
CA GLY A 122 -10.76 13.63 -11.82
C GLY A 122 -9.79 12.69 -12.50
N ASP A 123 -9.23 13.11 -13.63
CA ASP A 123 -8.24 12.33 -14.38
C ASP A 123 -6.95 13.16 -14.58
N PRO A 124 -6.21 13.43 -13.48
CA PRO A 124 -4.99 14.22 -13.55
C PRO A 124 -3.91 13.55 -14.42
N SER A 125 -2.96 14.35 -14.87
CA SER A 125 -1.81 13.83 -15.63
C SER A 125 -0.88 13.00 -14.74
N PRO A 126 -0.20 11.97 -15.27
CA PRO A 126 0.89 11.31 -14.55
C PRO A 126 1.99 12.28 -14.05
N ASP A 127 2.19 13.41 -14.73
CA ASP A 127 3.15 14.44 -14.33
C ASP A 127 2.72 15.23 -13.08
N ASP A 128 1.45 15.12 -12.68
CA ASP A 128 0.91 15.78 -11.47
C ASP A 128 1.24 15.00 -10.18
N LEU A 129 1.74 13.76 -10.28
CA LEU A 129 2.04 12.94 -9.12
C LEU A 129 3.06 13.62 -8.18
N GLY A 130 2.68 13.75 -6.90
CA GLY A 130 3.49 14.40 -5.87
C GLY A 130 3.50 15.92 -5.93
N THR A 131 2.70 16.54 -6.82
CA THR A 131 2.55 17.99 -7.00
C THR A 131 1.09 18.42 -6.93
N VAL A 132 0.77 19.59 -7.43
CA VAL A 132 -0.61 20.08 -7.53
C VAL A 132 -1.34 19.32 -8.64
N MET A 133 -2.45 18.67 -8.27
CA MET A 133 -3.30 17.96 -9.22
C MET A 133 -4.09 18.93 -10.08
N THR A 134 -4.13 18.66 -11.39
CA THR A 134 -4.93 19.38 -12.37
C THR A 134 -6.09 18.50 -12.87
N GLU A 135 -7.07 19.09 -13.54
CA GLU A 135 -8.24 18.36 -14.08
C GLU A 135 -9.00 17.53 -13.03
N VAL A 136 -9.17 18.09 -11.83
CA VAL A 136 -9.83 17.47 -10.70
C VAL A 136 -11.17 18.14 -10.38
N HIS A 137 -12.14 17.35 -9.91
CA HIS A 137 -13.53 17.71 -9.67
C HIS A 137 -14.01 17.20 -8.29
N PRO A 138 -13.46 17.70 -7.17
CA PRO A 138 -13.86 17.23 -5.85
C PRO A 138 -15.35 17.45 -5.56
N GLU A 139 -15.99 18.41 -6.21
CA GLU A 139 -17.44 18.66 -6.16
C GLU A 139 -18.28 17.48 -6.67
N LEU A 140 -17.72 16.58 -7.47
CA LEU A 140 -18.37 15.35 -7.97
C LEU A 140 -17.96 14.10 -7.17
N ARG A 141 -17.44 14.27 -5.95
CA ARG A 141 -16.89 13.18 -5.11
C ARG A 141 -17.80 11.97 -5.01
N GLN A 142 -19.12 12.16 -4.91
CA GLN A 142 -20.08 11.04 -4.80
C GLN A 142 -20.11 10.17 -6.06
N GLU A 143 -20.00 10.77 -7.25
CA GLU A 143 -19.98 10.05 -8.52
C GLU A 143 -18.67 9.24 -8.64
N TYR A 144 -17.53 9.88 -8.33
CA TYR A 144 -16.24 9.21 -8.31
C TYR A 144 -16.19 8.10 -7.28
N TRP A 145 -16.74 8.32 -6.08
CA TRP A 145 -16.83 7.30 -5.03
C TRP A 145 -17.65 6.09 -5.49
N GLY A 146 -18.81 6.32 -6.10
CA GLY A 146 -19.64 5.25 -6.66
C GLY A 146 -18.88 4.42 -7.69
N ARG A 147 -18.18 5.09 -8.61
CA ARG A 147 -17.37 4.44 -9.65
C ARG A 147 -16.21 3.65 -9.06
N PHE A 148 -15.56 4.19 -8.06
CA PHE A 148 -14.49 3.52 -7.30
C PHE A 148 -15.01 2.26 -6.61
N LEU A 149 -16.13 2.33 -5.91
CA LEU A 149 -16.75 1.18 -5.26
C LEU A 149 -17.12 0.07 -6.24
N ASP A 150 -17.65 0.41 -7.42
CA ASP A 150 -17.93 -0.57 -8.47
C ASP A 150 -16.67 -1.32 -8.89
N ALA A 151 -15.56 -0.59 -9.11
CA ALA A 151 -14.26 -1.16 -9.44
C ALA A 151 -13.75 -2.08 -8.32
N VAL A 152 -13.77 -1.61 -7.07
CA VAL A 152 -13.22 -2.38 -5.93
C VAL A 152 -14.05 -3.61 -5.63
N LYS A 153 -15.39 -3.54 -5.72
CA LYS A 153 -16.27 -4.72 -5.58
C LYS A 153 -15.98 -5.76 -6.65
N TYR A 154 -15.79 -5.31 -7.89
CA TYR A 154 -15.46 -6.19 -8.99
C TYR A 154 -14.10 -6.87 -8.78
N LEU A 155 -13.04 -6.09 -8.55
CA LEU A 155 -11.69 -6.60 -8.32
C LEU A 155 -11.58 -7.45 -7.03
N GLY A 156 -12.32 -7.10 -5.98
CA GLY A 156 -12.42 -7.89 -4.75
C GLY A 156 -13.05 -9.27 -4.98
N ALA A 157 -14.04 -9.37 -5.86
CA ALA A 157 -14.63 -10.66 -6.24
C ALA A 157 -13.65 -11.52 -7.04
N GLU A 158 -12.90 -10.92 -7.97
CA GLU A 158 -11.84 -11.60 -8.73
C GLU A 158 -10.69 -12.05 -7.80
N ALA A 159 -10.27 -11.20 -6.87
CA ALA A 159 -9.27 -11.54 -5.86
C ALA A 159 -9.69 -12.75 -5.02
N ALA A 160 -10.97 -12.80 -4.60
CA ALA A 160 -11.51 -13.94 -3.87
C ALA A 160 -11.42 -15.24 -4.67
N GLN A 161 -11.73 -15.20 -5.97
CA GLN A 161 -11.62 -16.37 -6.85
C GLN A 161 -10.16 -16.83 -7.02
N ALA A 162 -9.23 -15.88 -7.05
CA ALA A 162 -7.79 -16.16 -7.12
C ALA A 162 -7.17 -16.55 -5.77
N ASN A 163 -7.94 -16.57 -4.68
CA ASN A 163 -7.50 -16.81 -3.31
C ASN A 163 -6.41 -15.83 -2.83
N VAL A 164 -6.54 -14.57 -3.25
CA VAL A 164 -5.76 -13.43 -2.80
C VAL A 164 -6.69 -12.35 -2.25
N LYS A 165 -6.17 -11.34 -1.58
CA LYS A 165 -6.93 -10.14 -1.21
C LYS A 165 -6.61 -8.99 -2.15
N PHE A 166 -7.53 -8.03 -2.25
CA PHE A 166 -7.30 -6.75 -2.89
C PHE A 166 -7.22 -5.68 -1.80
N LEU A 167 -6.07 -5.01 -1.68
CA LEU A 167 -5.89 -3.97 -0.67
C LEU A 167 -5.90 -2.60 -1.34
N ILE A 168 -6.57 -1.66 -0.69
CA ILE A 168 -6.54 -0.26 -1.08
C ILE A 168 -5.64 0.50 -0.13
N GLU A 169 -4.74 1.28 -0.69
CA GLU A 169 -3.80 2.10 0.05
C GLU A 169 -4.36 3.49 0.32
N ASN A 170 -4.18 4.00 1.54
CA ASN A 170 -4.55 5.37 1.86
C ASN A 170 -3.69 6.37 1.09
N HIS A 171 -4.35 7.39 0.53
CA HIS A 171 -3.67 8.42 -0.25
C HIS A 171 -2.85 9.41 0.58
N VAL A 172 -1.86 10.03 -0.09
CA VAL A 172 -1.13 11.19 0.40
C VAL A 172 -1.78 12.48 -0.13
N VAL A 173 -2.25 13.32 0.78
CA VAL A 173 -2.82 14.64 0.48
C VAL A 173 -1.86 15.73 0.95
N ILE A 174 -1.29 16.47 0.01
CA ILE A 174 -0.46 17.65 0.33
C ILE A 174 -1.33 18.90 0.44
N ASP A 175 -0.88 19.87 1.23
CA ASP A 175 -1.66 21.09 1.54
C ASP A 175 -2.11 21.87 0.28
N GLU A 176 -1.27 21.89 -0.76
CA GLU A 176 -1.57 22.58 -2.03
C GLU A 176 -2.73 21.96 -2.82
N ASN A 177 -3.12 20.72 -2.51
CA ASN A 177 -4.25 20.04 -3.11
C ASN A 177 -5.54 20.17 -2.27
N VAL A 178 -5.51 20.95 -1.18
CA VAL A 178 -6.67 21.23 -0.33
C VAL A 178 -7.22 22.62 -0.67
N ALA A 179 -8.46 22.69 -1.14
CA ALA A 179 -9.14 23.94 -1.44
C ALA A 179 -10.46 24.04 -0.67
N ALA A 180 -10.57 25.02 0.20
CA ALA A 180 -11.77 25.23 1.04
C ALA A 180 -12.19 23.97 1.87
N GLY A 181 -11.25 23.10 2.20
CA GLY A 181 -11.47 21.86 2.92
C GLY A 181 -11.74 20.65 2.04
N ASP A 182 -11.90 20.83 0.73
CA ASP A 182 -12.06 19.74 -0.24
C ASP A 182 -10.72 19.35 -0.88
N HIS A 183 -10.61 18.09 -1.29
CA HIS A 183 -9.45 17.54 -2.00
C HIS A 183 -9.87 16.43 -2.98
N PRO A 184 -9.08 16.14 -4.04
CA PRO A 184 -9.48 15.17 -5.06
C PRO A 184 -9.20 13.71 -4.72
N PHE A 185 -8.56 13.38 -3.61
CA PHE A 185 -8.10 12.02 -3.28
C PHE A 185 -9.17 11.22 -2.55
N LEU A 186 -9.36 9.94 -2.92
CA LEU A 186 -10.21 8.99 -2.22
C LEU A 186 -9.41 8.19 -1.19
N CYS A 187 -10.06 7.66 -0.17
CA CYS A 187 -9.46 6.92 0.94
C CYS A 187 -8.36 7.72 1.67
N ALA A 188 -8.59 9.00 1.87
CA ALA A 188 -7.73 9.90 2.62
C ALA A 188 -8.12 10.00 4.11
N THR A 189 -9.34 9.56 4.49
CA THR A 189 -9.87 9.61 5.86
C THR A 189 -10.22 8.21 6.38
N SER A 190 -10.30 8.05 7.69
CA SER A 190 -10.70 6.80 8.33
C SER A 190 -12.13 6.40 7.99
N GLU A 191 -13.05 7.39 7.90
CA GLU A 191 -14.43 7.14 7.52
C GLU A 191 -14.52 6.52 6.12
N GLU A 192 -13.74 7.01 5.16
CA GLU A 192 -13.70 6.45 3.81
C GLU A 192 -13.11 5.03 3.78
N ALA A 193 -12.04 4.79 4.54
CA ALA A 193 -11.43 3.45 4.65
C ALA A 193 -12.41 2.43 5.27
N LEU A 194 -13.15 2.82 6.30
CA LEU A 194 -14.16 1.97 6.95
C LEU A 194 -15.38 1.74 6.05
N SER A 195 -15.89 2.80 5.39
CA SER A 195 -16.97 2.68 4.40
C SER A 195 -16.59 1.74 3.26
N LEU A 196 -15.37 1.87 2.74
CA LEU A 196 -14.86 0.97 1.71
C LEU A 196 -14.90 -0.49 2.17
N LYS A 197 -14.42 -0.79 3.37
CA LYS A 197 -14.42 -2.15 3.92
C LYS A 197 -15.83 -2.71 4.11
N GLU A 198 -16.75 -1.90 4.60
CA GLU A 198 -18.15 -2.30 4.79
C GLU A 198 -18.83 -2.60 3.44
N GLU A 199 -18.63 -1.74 2.44
CA GLU A 199 -19.31 -1.84 1.17
C GLU A 199 -18.67 -2.84 0.18
N ALA A 200 -17.34 -2.99 0.20
CA ALA A 200 -16.63 -3.85 -0.75
C ALA A 200 -16.48 -5.32 -0.30
N GLY A 201 -16.71 -5.60 0.98
CA GLY A 201 -16.76 -6.96 1.50
C GLY A 201 -15.42 -7.54 1.98
N PRO A 202 -15.38 -8.84 2.33
CA PRO A 202 -14.28 -9.44 3.11
C PRO A 202 -12.95 -9.59 2.35
N SER A 203 -13.00 -9.67 1.01
CA SER A 203 -11.81 -9.84 0.17
C SER A 203 -11.05 -8.53 -0.09
N VAL A 204 -11.60 -7.40 0.39
CA VAL A 204 -10.98 -6.09 0.33
C VAL A 204 -10.49 -5.68 1.71
N GLY A 205 -9.31 -5.09 1.80
CA GLY A 205 -8.71 -4.58 3.02
C GLY A 205 -7.97 -3.27 2.80
N LEU A 206 -7.37 -2.76 3.85
CA LEU A 206 -6.56 -1.55 3.83
C LEU A 206 -5.06 -1.93 3.86
N LEU A 207 -4.28 -1.33 2.95
CA LEU A 207 -2.86 -1.14 3.12
C LEU A 207 -2.67 0.24 3.75
N LEU A 208 -2.08 0.28 4.93
CA LEU A 208 -1.82 1.53 5.64
C LEU A 208 -0.40 2.02 5.33
N ASP A 209 -0.28 3.07 4.54
CA ASP A 209 0.99 3.79 4.39
C ASP A 209 1.11 4.88 5.46
N THR A 210 2.16 4.76 6.27
CA THR A 210 2.42 5.62 7.43
C THR A 210 3.02 6.97 7.05
N GLY A 211 3.75 7.04 5.94
CA GLY A 211 4.27 8.28 5.36
C GLY A 211 3.15 9.12 4.76
N HIS A 212 2.29 8.51 3.95
CA HIS A 212 1.07 9.12 3.42
C HIS A 212 0.17 9.67 4.53
N LEU A 213 -0.11 8.84 5.54
CA LEU A 213 -0.96 9.26 6.66
C LEU A 213 -0.39 10.46 7.41
N LYS A 214 0.93 10.51 7.61
CA LYS A 214 1.57 11.62 8.32
C LYS A 214 1.40 12.96 7.59
N VAL A 215 1.56 12.97 6.27
CA VAL A 215 1.34 14.17 5.44
C VAL A 215 -0.14 14.53 5.41
N THR A 216 -1.01 13.56 5.13
CA THR A 216 -2.45 13.77 5.00
C THR A 216 -3.08 14.30 6.29
N ALA A 217 -2.70 13.74 7.44
CA ALA A 217 -3.18 14.21 8.74
C ALA A 217 -2.81 15.67 9.02
N ASN A 218 -1.60 16.08 8.63
CA ASN A 218 -1.19 17.48 8.76
C ASN A 218 -1.98 18.39 7.81
N SER A 219 -2.12 18.02 6.54
CA SER A 219 -2.80 18.83 5.52
C SER A 219 -4.31 18.98 5.78
N LEU A 220 -4.95 17.91 6.27
CA LEU A 220 -6.39 17.90 6.55
C LEU A 220 -6.74 18.25 8.04
N GLY A 221 -5.73 18.34 8.91
CA GLY A 221 -5.89 18.78 10.30
C GLY A 221 -6.57 17.77 11.22
N PHE A 222 -6.37 16.45 11.02
CA PHE A 222 -6.88 15.42 11.90
C PHE A 222 -5.77 14.69 12.69
N ASP A 223 -6.16 13.95 13.72
CA ASP A 223 -5.23 13.16 14.53
C ASP A 223 -4.93 11.81 13.86
N ARG A 224 -3.68 11.63 13.41
CA ARG A 224 -3.21 10.38 12.78
C ARG A 224 -3.23 9.18 13.72
N ASP A 225 -3.01 9.39 15.01
CA ASP A 225 -3.07 8.30 16.00
C ASP A 225 -4.52 7.80 16.16
N ALA A 226 -5.50 8.71 16.16
CA ALA A 226 -6.92 8.36 16.12
C ALA A 226 -7.29 7.59 14.85
N PHE A 227 -6.82 8.04 13.67
CA PHE A 227 -7.00 7.31 12.41
C PHE A 227 -6.54 5.84 12.52
N VAL A 228 -5.30 5.61 13.02
CA VAL A 228 -4.74 4.26 13.19
C VAL A 228 -5.59 3.40 14.12
N GLU A 229 -6.11 3.98 15.22
CA GLU A 229 -6.98 3.26 16.15
C GLU A 229 -8.30 2.84 15.50
N GLU A 230 -8.90 3.72 14.71
CA GLU A 230 -10.18 3.50 14.04
C GLU A 230 -10.09 2.43 12.95
N VAL A 231 -9.02 2.42 12.14
CA VAL A 231 -8.88 1.48 11.02
C VAL A 231 -8.18 0.17 11.39
N ALA A 232 -7.74 -0.02 12.63
CA ALA A 232 -6.86 -1.12 13.03
C ALA A 232 -7.36 -2.50 12.59
N ASP A 233 -8.66 -2.76 12.69
CA ASP A 233 -9.27 -4.06 12.38
C ASP A 233 -9.39 -4.36 10.88
N VAL A 234 -9.15 -3.36 10.02
CA VAL A 234 -9.24 -3.49 8.56
C VAL A 234 -7.88 -3.44 7.86
N VAL A 235 -6.82 -3.14 8.61
CA VAL A 235 -5.44 -3.11 8.10
C VAL A 235 -4.91 -4.53 7.90
N GLU A 236 -4.41 -4.82 6.71
CA GLU A 236 -3.85 -6.14 6.32
C GLU A 236 -2.35 -6.06 5.98
N CYS A 237 -1.86 -4.87 5.66
CA CYS A 237 -0.46 -4.58 5.36
C CYS A 237 -0.12 -3.16 5.79
N ILE A 238 1.15 -2.91 6.11
CA ILE A 238 1.64 -1.58 6.47
C ILE A 238 2.89 -1.25 5.66
N HIS A 239 2.87 -0.12 4.95
CA HIS A 239 4.05 0.51 4.38
C HIS A 239 4.69 1.44 5.40
N HIS A 240 6.00 1.30 5.57
CA HIS A 240 6.80 2.08 6.50
C HIS A 240 7.76 2.99 5.79
N SER A 241 7.53 4.26 5.92
CA SER A 241 8.46 5.35 5.62
C SER A 241 8.26 6.49 6.62
N ASP A 242 9.22 7.41 6.70
CA ASP A 242 9.06 8.64 7.47
C ASP A 242 9.24 9.85 6.55
N ASN A 243 8.81 11.02 7.01
CA ASN A 243 8.92 12.29 6.31
C ASN A 243 8.77 13.45 7.30
N ASP A 244 8.79 14.68 6.79
CA ASP A 244 8.60 15.90 7.60
C ASP A 244 7.13 16.26 7.88
N GLY A 245 6.20 15.48 7.33
CA GLY A 245 4.76 15.73 7.41
C GLY A 245 4.24 16.77 6.41
N ILE A 246 5.08 17.24 5.47
CA ILE A 246 4.71 18.20 4.42
C ILE A 246 4.70 17.52 3.05
N ARG A 247 5.68 16.65 2.80
CA ARG A 247 5.84 15.90 1.56
C ARG A 247 6.15 14.44 1.88
N ASP A 248 5.63 13.56 1.07
CA ASP A 248 6.01 12.16 1.13
C ASP A 248 7.40 12.00 0.50
N THR A 249 8.40 11.90 1.38
CA THR A 249 9.81 11.87 0.99
C THR A 249 10.48 10.54 1.27
N ASN A 250 9.74 9.54 1.75
CA ASN A 250 10.16 8.15 1.98
C ASN A 250 11.50 8.05 2.74
N GLN A 251 11.63 8.81 3.83
CA GLN A 251 12.84 8.80 4.66
C GLN A 251 12.94 7.50 5.46
N ALA A 252 14.16 7.14 5.84
CA ALA A 252 14.43 6.05 6.75
C ALA A 252 13.79 6.29 8.13
N LEU A 253 13.42 5.20 8.80
CA LEU A 253 12.82 5.26 10.14
C LEU A 253 13.90 5.59 11.18
N SER A 254 13.52 6.39 12.16
CA SER A 254 14.36 6.75 13.31
C SER A 254 13.81 6.16 14.61
N LEU A 255 14.54 6.31 15.71
CA LEU A 255 14.03 5.93 17.03
C LEU A 255 12.79 6.73 17.46
N ASP A 256 12.60 7.92 16.86
CA ASP A 256 11.45 8.80 17.09
C ASP A 256 10.33 8.61 16.05
N TYR A 257 10.45 7.58 15.19
CA TYR A 257 9.42 7.29 14.19
C TYR A 257 8.05 7.12 14.87
N TRP A 258 7.12 7.96 14.45
CA TRP A 258 5.84 8.14 15.13
C TRP A 258 5.00 6.88 15.28
N PHE A 259 5.09 5.95 14.29
CA PHE A 259 4.28 4.74 14.25
C PHE A 259 4.78 3.63 15.20
N LEU A 260 5.99 3.72 15.77
CA LEU A 260 6.55 2.67 16.65
C LEU A 260 5.64 2.34 17.83
N ARG A 261 4.88 3.31 18.35
CA ARG A 261 3.94 3.12 19.47
C ARG A 261 2.78 2.18 19.14
N HIS A 262 2.43 2.05 17.86
CA HIS A 262 1.33 1.21 17.38
C HIS A 262 1.77 -0.21 16.99
N MET A 263 3.07 -0.48 16.83
CA MET A 263 3.60 -1.73 16.29
C MET A 263 3.10 -3.00 17.00
N ARG A 264 2.85 -2.93 18.32
CA ARG A 264 2.33 -4.09 19.07
C ARG A 264 0.92 -4.53 18.64
N LYS A 265 0.15 -3.62 18.08
CA LYS A 265 -1.22 -3.88 17.60
C LYS A 265 -1.19 -4.66 16.28
N PHE A 266 -0.13 -4.53 15.49
CA PHE A 266 -0.01 -5.02 14.12
C PHE A 266 1.05 -6.13 13.96
N GLY A 267 1.38 -6.86 15.02
CA GLY A 267 2.48 -7.86 14.98
C GLY A 267 2.27 -9.01 13.99
N ASP A 268 1.06 -9.27 13.52
CA ASP A 268 0.65 -10.36 12.63
C ASP A 268 0.41 -9.94 11.18
N VAL A 269 0.35 -8.63 10.87
CA VAL A 269 0.23 -8.14 9.50
C VAL A 269 1.59 -8.14 8.78
N LEU A 270 1.60 -7.96 7.47
CA LEU A 270 2.84 -7.79 6.71
C LEU A 270 3.31 -6.33 6.82
N HIS A 271 4.59 -6.16 7.12
CA HIS A 271 5.26 -4.86 7.18
C HIS A 271 6.21 -4.72 6.00
N VAL A 272 6.03 -3.71 5.18
CA VAL A 272 6.89 -3.40 4.02
C VAL A 272 7.71 -2.16 4.33
N LEU A 273 9.02 -2.25 4.18
CA LEU A 273 9.91 -1.08 4.24
C LEU A 273 9.92 -0.41 2.86
N GLU A 274 9.37 0.80 2.78
CA GLU A 274 9.28 1.57 1.55
C GLU A 274 9.95 2.94 1.71
N THR A 275 11.28 2.92 1.67
CA THR A 275 12.10 4.12 1.91
C THR A 275 13.02 4.42 0.73
N ARG A 276 13.66 5.59 0.78
CA ARG A 276 14.77 5.92 -0.11
C ARG A 276 15.86 4.85 -0.05
N PRO A 277 16.71 4.77 -1.07
CA PRO A 277 17.79 3.78 -1.14
C PRO A 277 18.67 3.75 0.10
N MET A 278 18.94 2.53 0.59
CA MET A 278 19.78 2.29 1.76
C MET A 278 20.61 1.01 1.60
N SER A 279 21.59 0.81 2.48
CA SER A 279 22.39 -0.40 2.53
C SER A 279 21.62 -1.59 3.10
N LEU A 280 22.10 -2.82 2.85
CA LEU A 280 21.55 -4.03 3.48
C LEU A 280 21.62 -3.96 4.99
N GLU A 281 22.71 -3.42 5.55
CA GLU A 281 22.87 -3.24 7.00
C GLU A 281 21.76 -2.34 7.56
N ASP A 282 21.45 -1.25 6.86
CA ASP A 282 20.38 -0.34 7.24
C ASP A 282 19.02 -1.03 7.15
N ILE A 283 18.75 -1.81 6.09
CA ILE A 283 17.50 -2.60 5.96
C ILE A 283 17.31 -3.49 7.19
N PHE A 284 18.33 -4.24 7.60
CA PHE A 284 18.24 -5.09 8.79
C PHE A 284 18.10 -4.29 10.08
N SER A 285 18.71 -3.12 10.16
CA SER A 285 18.55 -2.20 11.29
C SER A 285 17.10 -1.69 11.39
N GLN A 286 16.49 -1.32 10.26
CA GLN A 286 15.07 -0.91 10.20
C GLN A 286 14.14 -2.07 10.61
N ARG A 287 14.37 -3.28 10.10
CA ARG A 287 13.63 -4.49 10.51
C ARG A 287 13.73 -4.73 12.02
N SER A 288 14.94 -4.57 12.58
CA SER A 288 15.19 -4.74 14.01
C SER A 288 14.46 -3.70 14.86
N LEU A 289 14.42 -2.45 14.40
CA LEU A 289 13.68 -1.36 15.03
C LEU A 289 12.17 -1.69 15.11
N LEU A 290 11.57 -2.08 14.00
CA LEU A 290 10.14 -2.45 13.93
C LEU A 290 9.83 -3.69 14.78
N SER A 291 10.68 -4.74 14.71
CA SER A 291 10.51 -5.96 15.51
C SER A 291 10.58 -5.67 17.01
N SER A 292 11.52 -4.85 17.45
CA SER A 292 11.65 -4.45 18.86
C SER A 292 10.43 -3.69 19.35
N ALA A 293 9.90 -2.77 18.53
CA ALA A 293 8.70 -2.00 18.85
C ALA A 293 7.44 -2.89 18.93
N ALA A 294 7.35 -3.92 18.08
CA ALA A 294 6.30 -4.93 18.13
C ALA A 294 6.41 -5.86 19.35
N GLY A 295 7.52 -5.85 20.09
CA GLY A 295 7.78 -6.75 21.21
C GLY A 295 8.15 -8.17 20.77
N LEU A 296 8.62 -8.33 19.52
CA LEU A 296 9.03 -9.61 18.94
C LEU A 296 10.54 -9.82 19.09
N ASN A 297 10.96 -11.09 19.21
CA ASN A 297 12.36 -11.42 19.31
C ASN A 297 13.10 -11.16 17.99
N ILE A 298 14.23 -10.45 18.09
CA ILE A 298 15.06 -10.07 16.95
C ILE A 298 15.90 -11.26 16.43
N TRP A 299 16.00 -12.35 17.21
CA TRP A 299 16.90 -13.49 16.93
C TRP A 299 16.16 -14.83 16.86
N LYS A 300 16.06 -15.38 15.68
CA LYS A 300 16.28 -16.82 15.44
C LYS A 300 17.00 -16.99 14.11
#